data_983871d9f08e76f4c449efa42f75da69
#
_entry.id   983871d9f08e76f4c449efa42f75da69
#
_cell.length_a   1.000
_cell.length_b   1.000
_cell.length_c   1.000
_cell.angle_alpha   90.00
_cell.angle_beta   90.00
_cell.angle_gamma   90.00
#
_symmetry.space_group_name_H-M   'P 1'
#
loop_
_entity.id
_entity.type
_entity.pdbx_description
1 polymer ?
#
loop_
_entity_poly.entity_id
_entity_poly.type
_entity_poly.pdbx_seq_one_letter_code
_entity_poly.pdbx_strand_id
1 'polypeptide(L)'
;DDELKETYAGKQPYGEWIDRNLLNLKDLKIPNQRVPEYTKEERQRMQKAFGYTYESLRDAILPMAKNGGEGTSAMGIDTPLAALATDHQPLFNYFKQLFAQVTNPPIDSIREKVVTSTTVYIGEDGNLLEEKAINCQVLKVNNPILTNTDLMKIKNMKVDGFKVEVIPTTYYKSTSLEKAIE
;
A
#
# COMPACT_ATOMS: atom_id res chain seq x y z
N ASP A 1 -32.10 8.14 12.59
CA ASP A 1 -30.74 7.61 12.44
C ASP A 1 -30.65 6.17 12.96
N ASP A 2 -31.12 5.90 14.17
CA ASP A 2 -31.01 4.56 14.77
C ASP A 2 -31.89 3.53 14.05
N GLU A 3 -33.12 3.90 13.66
CA GLU A 3 -34.02 3.07 12.86
C GLU A 3 -33.38 2.68 11.50
N LEU A 4 -32.67 3.61 10.84
CA LEU A 4 -31.95 3.32 9.60
C LEU A 4 -30.78 2.36 9.84
N LYS A 5 -30.03 2.56 10.90
CA LYS A 5 -28.90 1.69 11.27
C LYS A 5 -29.40 0.28 11.57
N GLU A 6 -30.45 0.13 12.36
CA GLU A 6 -31.03 -1.17 12.69
C GLU A 6 -31.55 -1.89 11.44
N THR A 7 -32.28 -1.17 10.57
CA THR A 7 -32.81 -1.71 9.33
C THR A 7 -31.73 -2.24 8.42
N TYR A 8 -30.68 -1.46 8.20
CA TYR A 8 -29.59 -1.87 7.30
C TYR A 8 -28.64 -2.89 7.94
N ALA A 9 -28.32 -2.77 9.22
CA ALA A 9 -27.48 -3.73 9.92
C ALA A 9 -28.14 -5.11 10.06
N GLY A 10 -29.45 -5.15 10.19
CA GLY A 10 -30.23 -6.39 10.31
C GLY A 10 -30.57 -7.07 8.97
N LYS A 11 -30.26 -6.44 7.83
CA LYS A 11 -30.63 -6.94 6.50
C LYS A 11 -29.92 -8.24 6.14
N GLN A 12 -28.67 -8.40 6.54
CA GLN A 12 -27.82 -9.55 6.28
C GLN A 12 -26.94 -9.86 7.51
N PRO A 13 -26.41 -11.06 7.65
CA PRO A 13 -25.51 -11.40 8.74
C PRO A 13 -24.06 -10.90 8.49
N TYR A 14 -23.90 -9.60 8.32
CA TYR A 14 -22.62 -8.97 7.95
C TYR A 14 -21.48 -9.28 8.93
N GLY A 15 -21.78 -9.34 10.24
CA GLY A 15 -20.80 -9.71 11.25
C GLY A 15 -20.23 -11.10 11.02
N GLU A 16 -21.09 -12.08 10.77
CA GLU A 16 -20.65 -13.45 10.48
C GLU A 16 -19.86 -13.55 9.17
N TRP A 17 -20.22 -12.75 8.17
CA TRP A 17 -19.49 -12.72 6.90
C TRP A 17 -18.08 -12.19 7.09
N ILE A 18 -17.94 -11.12 7.87
CA ILE A 18 -16.63 -10.53 8.21
C ILE A 18 -15.82 -11.52 9.02
N ASP A 19 -16.38 -12.10 10.07
CA ASP A 19 -15.67 -13.04 10.96
C ASP A 19 -15.13 -14.27 10.21
N ARG A 20 -15.87 -14.74 9.20
CA ARG A 20 -15.48 -15.94 8.43
C ARG A 20 -14.51 -15.64 7.28
N ASN A 21 -14.61 -14.49 6.66
CA ASN A 21 -13.91 -14.22 5.39
C ASN A 21 -12.79 -13.20 5.50
N LEU A 22 -12.86 -12.26 6.48
CA LEU A 22 -11.85 -11.21 6.60
C LEU A 22 -10.56 -11.76 7.18
N LEU A 23 -9.47 -11.65 6.43
CA LEU A 23 -8.13 -11.95 6.92
C LEU A 23 -7.46 -10.70 7.48
N ASN A 24 -6.73 -10.85 8.58
CA ASN A 24 -5.87 -9.78 9.08
C ASN A 24 -4.41 -10.15 8.86
N LEU A 25 -3.64 -9.21 8.33
CA LEU A 25 -2.20 -9.40 8.09
C LEU A 25 -1.43 -9.81 9.37
N LYS A 26 -1.84 -9.29 10.53
CA LYS A 26 -1.24 -9.63 11.83
C LYS A 26 -1.36 -11.12 12.19
N ASP A 27 -2.43 -11.78 11.72
CA ASP A 27 -2.73 -13.17 12.05
C ASP A 27 -2.01 -14.15 11.11
N LEU A 28 -1.46 -13.67 9.99
CA LEU A 28 -0.66 -14.47 9.08
C LEU A 28 0.69 -14.83 9.72
N LYS A 29 1.01 -16.10 9.64
CA LYS A 29 2.29 -16.66 10.11
C LYS A 29 3.20 -16.93 8.93
N ILE A 30 4.48 -16.68 9.10
CA ILE A 30 5.51 -17.10 8.15
C ILE A 30 6.38 -18.18 8.79
N PRO A 31 6.82 -19.17 8.03
CA PRO A 31 7.91 -20.05 8.47
C PRO A 31 9.15 -19.18 8.72
N ASN A 32 10.03 -19.65 9.58
CA ASN A 32 11.21 -18.95 10.09
C ASN A 32 12.15 -18.49 8.96
N GLN A 33 11.78 -17.41 8.27
CA GLN A 33 12.57 -16.82 7.18
C GLN A 33 13.30 -15.60 7.72
N ARG A 34 14.60 -15.54 7.45
CA ARG A 34 15.40 -14.35 7.76
C ARG A 34 14.99 -13.21 6.80
N VAL A 35 14.74 -12.05 7.37
CA VAL A 35 14.64 -10.83 6.58
C VAL A 35 15.99 -10.58 5.90
N PRO A 36 16.03 -10.31 4.60
CA PRO A 36 17.28 -10.01 3.91
C PRO A 36 17.98 -8.81 4.56
N GLU A 37 19.23 -9.00 4.93
CA GLU A 37 20.10 -7.91 5.38
C GLU A 37 20.92 -7.43 4.17
N TYR A 38 20.94 -6.12 3.98
CA TYR A 38 21.65 -5.50 2.88
C TYR A 38 22.91 -4.81 3.38
N THR A 39 23.99 -4.93 2.65
CA THR A 39 25.21 -4.15 2.89
C THR A 39 24.93 -2.65 2.67
N LYS A 40 25.85 -1.81 3.13
CA LYS A 40 25.75 -0.34 2.91
C LYS A 40 25.69 -0.01 1.41
N GLU A 41 26.52 -0.67 0.62
CA GLU A 41 26.64 -0.48 -0.83
C GLU A 41 25.36 -0.91 -1.56
N GLU A 42 24.79 -2.03 -1.16
CA GLU A 42 23.51 -2.52 -1.73
C GLU A 42 22.37 -1.56 -1.40
N ARG A 43 22.28 -1.09 -0.15
CA ARG A 43 21.28 -0.09 0.24
C ARG A 43 21.41 1.20 -0.56
N GLN A 44 22.61 1.71 -0.73
CA GLN A 44 22.84 2.92 -1.53
C GLN A 44 22.46 2.73 -3.00
N ARG A 45 22.72 1.55 -3.55
CA ARG A 45 22.34 1.20 -4.91
C ARG A 45 20.81 1.16 -5.07
N MET A 46 20.13 0.53 -4.11
CA MET A 46 18.65 0.50 -4.10
C MET A 46 18.06 1.89 -3.91
N GLN A 47 18.59 2.71 -2.99
CA GLN A 47 18.13 4.08 -2.80
C GLN A 47 18.21 4.88 -4.11
N LYS A 48 19.32 4.77 -4.85
CA LYS A 48 19.47 5.41 -6.16
C LYS A 48 18.48 4.84 -7.19
N ALA A 49 18.32 3.53 -7.23
CA ALA A 49 17.40 2.88 -8.16
C ALA A 49 15.94 3.28 -7.92
N PHE A 50 15.57 3.51 -6.66
CA PHE A 50 14.23 4.00 -6.28
C PHE A 50 14.09 5.53 -6.26
N GLY A 51 15.09 6.26 -6.73
CA GLY A 51 15.00 7.71 -6.90
C GLY A 51 15.14 8.54 -5.62
N TYR A 52 15.68 7.97 -4.54
CA TYR A 52 15.96 8.74 -3.33
C TYR A 52 17.16 9.64 -3.55
N THR A 53 16.99 10.94 -3.31
CA THR A 53 18.06 11.92 -3.30
C THR A 53 18.64 12.10 -1.91
N TYR A 54 19.78 12.78 -1.81
CA TYR A 54 20.37 13.12 -0.52
C TYR A 54 19.44 14.00 0.32
N GLU A 55 18.76 14.96 -0.32
CA GLU A 55 17.77 15.83 0.32
C GLU A 55 16.59 15.03 0.86
N SER A 56 16.05 14.09 0.08
CA SER A 56 14.95 13.20 0.52
C SER A 56 15.32 12.43 1.80
N LEU A 57 16.56 11.95 1.86
CA LEU A 57 17.05 11.21 3.02
C LEU A 57 17.30 12.11 4.23
N ARG A 58 17.96 13.27 4.01
CA ARG A 58 18.35 14.18 5.09
C ARG A 58 17.18 15.00 5.63
N ASP A 59 16.35 15.54 4.76
CA ASP A 59 15.37 16.56 5.12
C ASP A 59 13.98 15.98 5.36
N ALA A 60 13.67 14.80 4.81
CA ALA A 60 12.39 14.14 5.02
C ALA A 60 12.51 12.88 5.90
N ILE A 61 13.26 11.87 5.46
CA ILE A 61 13.27 10.56 6.13
C ILE A 61 14.00 10.60 7.47
N LEU A 62 15.15 11.29 7.55
CA LEU A 62 15.93 11.36 8.78
C LEU A 62 15.19 12.05 9.94
N PRO A 63 14.49 13.19 9.75
CA PRO A 63 13.65 13.79 10.79
C PRO A 63 12.55 12.84 11.27
N MET A 64 11.86 12.16 10.37
CA MET A 64 10.83 11.17 10.73
C MET A 64 11.42 10.04 11.56
N ALA A 65 12.57 9.51 11.17
CA ALA A 65 13.23 8.43 11.89
C ALA A 65 13.74 8.84 13.29
N LYS A 66 14.20 10.09 13.45
CA LYS A 66 14.74 10.59 14.72
C LYS A 66 13.66 11.06 15.69
N ASN A 67 12.67 11.78 15.17
CA ASN A 67 11.73 12.54 15.99
C ASN A 67 10.32 11.96 15.99
N GLY A 68 10.04 10.96 15.14
CA GLY A 68 8.70 10.42 14.96
C GLY A 68 7.71 11.42 14.35
N GLY A 69 8.21 12.51 13.78
CA GLY A 69 7.42 13.58 13.19
C GLY A 69 7.88 13.93 11.78
N GLU A 70 6.97 14.43 10.98
CA GLU A 70 7.23 14.86 9.62
C GLU A 70 8.10 16.12 9.59
N GLY A 71 9.06 16.18 8.67
CA GLY A 71 9.87 17.37 8.44
C GLY A 71 9.06 18.47 7.74
N THR A 72 9.48 19.72 7.93
CA THR A 72 8.91 20.87 7.20
C THR A 72 9.39 20.84 5.76
N SER A 73 8.48 20.89 4.80
CA SER A 73 8.78 20.88 3.37
C SER A 73 7.74 21.65 2.57
N ALA A 74 8.08 22.01 1.32
CA ALA A 74 7.10 22.55 0.38
C ALA A 74 6.13 21.44 -0.08
N MET A 75 4.87 21.79 -0.28
CA MET A 75 3.84 20.85 -0.75
C MET A 75 3.90 20.59 -2.26
N GLY A 76 4.46 21.52 -3.03
CA GLY A 76 4.61 21.38 -4.48
C GLY A 76 5.76 20.45 -4.87
N ILE A 77 5.68 19.88 -6.04
CA ILE A 77 6.76 19.10 -6.65
C ILE A 77 6.94 19.52 -8.10
N ASP A 78 8.16 19.91 -8.45
CA ASP A 78 8.53 20.37 -9.81
C ASP A 78 8.99 19.23 -10.73
N THR A 79 9.00 18.00 -10.21
CA THR A 79 9.35 16.83 -11.01
C THR A 79 8.27 16.59 -12.07
N PRO A 80 8.64 16.42 -13.35
CA PRO A 80 7.68 16.13 -14.40
C PRO A 80 6.97 14.80 -14.14
N LEU A 81 5.76 14.66 -14.69
CA LEU A 81 5.05 13.38 -14.70
C LEU A 81 5.96 12.29 -15.28
N ALA A 82 5.95 11.11 -14.69
CA ALA A 82 6.80 10.00 -15.14
C ALA A 82 6.62 9.67 -16.63
N ALA A 83 5.39 9.75 -17.13
CA ALA A 83 5.08 9.51 -18.54
C ALA A 83 5.69 10.56 -19.51
N LEU A 84 6.04 11.73 -18.99
CA LEU A 84 6.64 12.85 -19.76
C LEU A 84 8.13 13.01 -19.44
N ALA A 85 8.67 12.23 -18.52
CA ALA A 85 10.09 12.30 -18.15
C ALA A 85 10.97 11.72 -19.26
N THR A 86 12.10 12.35 -19.50
CA THR A 86 13.12 11.86 -20.47
C THR A 86 13.96 10.72 -19.90
N ASP A 87 14.08 10.68 -18.58
CA ASP A 87 14.84 9.66 -17.88
C ASP A 87 13.93 8.56 -17.34
N HIS A 88 14.51 7.37 -17.19
CA HIS A 88 13.82 6.22 -16.61
C HIS A 88 13.30 6.53 -15.20
N GLN A 89 12.03 6.21 -14.97
CA GLN A 89 11.36 6.41 -13.69
C GLN A 89 11.00 5.06 -13.04
N PRO A 90 11.05 4.98 -11.69
CA PRO A 90 10.50 3.82 -10.99
C PRO A 90 9.01 3.61 -11.33
N LEU A 91 8.59 2.36 -11.40
CA LEU A 91 7.22 2.00 -11.82
C LEU A 91 6.14 2.75 -11.03
N PHE A 92 6.30 2.90 -9.72
CA PHE A 92 5.31 3.56 -8.87
C PHE A 92 5.09 5.05 -9.21
N ASN A 93 6.08 5.73 -9.83
CA ASN A 93 5.94 7.12 -10.25
C ASN A 93 4.90 7.30 -11.37
N TYR A 94 4.65 6.27 -12.18
CA TYR A 94 3.64 6.31 -13.24
C TYR A 94 2.21 6.34 -12.70
N PHE A 95 2.01 5.92 -11.45
CA PHE A 95 0.72 5.92 -10.77
C PHE A 95 0.58 7.03 -9.72
N LYS A 96 1.62 7.85 -9.57
CA LYS A 96 1.63 8.94 -8.60
C LYS A 96 0.86 10.14 -9.12
N GLN A 97 -0.06 10.64 -8.33
CA GLN A 97 -0.75 11.90 -8.59
C GLN A 97 0.14 13.09 -8.18
N LEU A 98 0.17 14.12 -9.03
CA LEU A 98 0.98 15.33 -8.85
C LEU A 98 0.11 16.60 -8.82
N PHE A 99 -0.92 16.61 -7.98
CA PHE A 99 -1.74 17.78 -7.77
C PHE A 99 -1.72 18.22 -6.31
N ALA A 100 -1.85 19.52 -6.08
CA ALA A 100 -1.95 20.06 -4.74
C ALA A 100 -3.35 19.77 -4.15
N GLN A 101 -3.37 19.44 -2.88
CA GLN A 101 -4.60 19.26 -2.10
C GLN A 101 -4.59 20.24 -0.93
N VAL A 102 -5.78 20.55 -0.41
CA VAL A 102 -5.88 21.37 0.81
C VAL A 102 -5.30 20.63 2.01
N THR A 103 -4.51 21.32 2.81
CA THR A 103 -3.86 20.75 4.00
C THR A 103 -4.88 20.36 5.07
N ASN A 104 -5.91 21.19 5.27
CA ASN A 104 -6.99 20.97 6.22
C ASN A 104 -8.34 20.99 5.48
N PRO A 105 -8.73 19.87 4.84
CA PRO A 105 -10.02 19.81 4.16
C PRO A 105 -11.16 19.87 5.17
N PRO A 106 -12.34 20.42 4.80
CA PRO A 106 -13.49 20.45 5.68
C PRO A 106 -14.04 19.03 5.87
N ILE A 107 -13.76 18.44 7.02
CA ILE A 107 -14.21 17.09 7.41
C ILE A 107 -15.08 17.24 8.66
N ASP A 108 -16.26 16.65 8.64
CA ASP A 108 -17.11 16.58 9.83
C ASP A 108 -16.62 15.47 10.79
N SER A 109 -16.96 15.60 12.08
CA SER A 109 -16.53 14.67 13.12
C SER A 109 -17.05 13.23 12.95
N ILE A 110 -18.11 13.03 12.18
CA ILE A 110 -18.69 11.71 11.92
C ILE A 110 -17.83 10.96 10.89
N ARG A 111 -17.43 11.64 9.82
CA ARG A 111 -16.62 11.05 8.74
C ARG A 111 -15.12 11.05 9.00
N GLU A 112 -14.64 11.84 9.95
CA GLU A 112 -13.21 11.99 10.25
C GLU A 112 -12.50 10.64 10.41
N LYS A 113 -13.08 9.72 11.17
CA LYS A 113 -12.53 8.40 11.41
C LYS A 113 -12.32 7.58 10.13
N VAL A 114 -13.22 7.71 9.17
CA VAL A 114 -13.14 6.99 7.89
C VAL A 114 -12.16 7.68 6.96
N VAL A 115 -12.25 9.00 6.85
CA VAL A 115 -11.40 9.79 5.92
C VAL A 115 -9.92 9.75 6.33
N THR A 116 -9.63 9.75 7.64
CA THR A 116 -8.25 9.71 8.16
C THR A 116 -7.72 8.29 8.38
N SER A 117 -8.53 7.26 8.09
CA SER A 117 -8.10 5.87 8.25
C SER A 117 -6.95 5.54 7.31
N THR A 118 -5.91 4.89 7.86
CA THR A 118 -4.80 4.31 7.09
C THR A 118 -5.03 2.85 6.75
N THR A 119 -6.15 2.27 7.18
CA THR A 119 -6.50 0.86 6.92
C THR A 119 -6.73 0.65 5.42
N VAL A 120 -6.09 -0.38 4.88
CA VAL A 120 -6.22 -0.80 3.49
C VAL A 120 -6.74 -2.22 3.43
N TYR A 121 -7.60 -2.50 2.47
CA TYR A 121 -8.09 -3.83 2.16
C TYR A 121 -7.51 -4.27 0.82
N ILE A 122 -6.90 -5.45 0.78
CA ILE A 122 -6.24 -6.01 -0.40
C ILE A 122 -7.01 -7.26 -0.80
N GLY A 123 -7.46 -7.30 -2.05
CA GLY A 123 -8.23 -8.40 -2.61
C GLY A 123 -9.13 -7.94 -3.73
N GLU A 124 -10.01 -8.80 -4.15
CA GLU A 124 -11.03 -8.47 -5.15
C GLU A 124 -12.19 -7.76 -4.45
N ASP A 125 -12.57 -6.57 -4.92
CA ASP A 125 -13.69 -5.81 -4.36
C ASP A 125 -15.06 -6.44 -4.68
N GLY A 126 -15.12 -7.29 -5.68
CA GLY A 126 -16.36 -7.88 -6.15
C GLY A 126 -17.30 -6.84 -6.77
N ASN A 127 -18.58 -7.17 -6.82
CA ASN A 127 -19.61 -6.23 -7.26
C ASN A 127 -20.11 -5.40 -6.06
N LEU A 128 -19.75 -4.12 -6.02
CA LEU A 128 -20.13 -3.20 -4.93
C LEU A 128 -21.66 -2.98 -4.80
N LEU A 129 -22.42 -3.31 -5.83
CA LEU A 129 -23.89 -3.23 -5.81
C LEU A 129 -24.56 -4.51 -5.29
N GLU A 130 -23.80 -5.55 -5.02
CA GLU A 130 -24.30 -6.83 -4.52
C GLU A 130 -23.74 -7.13 -3.12
N GLU A 131 -24.64 -7.31 -2.16
CA GLU A 131 -24.27 -7.69 -0.81
C GLU A 131 -24.07 -9.21 -0.73
N LYS A 132 -22.80 -9.64 -0.81
CA LYS A 132 -22.43 -11.07 -0.76
C LYS A 132 -21.31 -11.32 0.24
N ALA A 133 -21.35 -12.44 0.93
CA ALA A 133 -20.31 -12.85 1.88
C ALA A 133 -18.91 -12.92 1.25
N ILE A 134 -18.82 -13.29 -0.04
CA ILE A 134 -17.54 -13.35 -0.75
C ILE A 134 -16.83 -11.99 -0.87
N ASN A 135 -17.60 -10.90 -0.90
CA ASN A 135 -17.01 -9.53 -0.96
C ASN A 135 -16.23 -9.18 0.33
N CYS A 136 -16.42 -9.97 1.41
CA CYS A 136 -15.65 -9.80 2.64
C CYS A 136 -14.33 -10.58 2.62
N GLN A 137 -14.04 -11.36 1.56
CA GLN A 137 -12.81 -12.15 1.44
C GLN A 137 -11.63 -11.26 0.98
N VAL A 138 -11.18 -10.41 1.88
CA VAL A 138 -10.08 -9.47 1.66
C VAL A 138 -9.07 -9.52 2.81
N LEU A 139 -7.84 -9.14 2.51
CA LEU A 139 -6.77 -9.01 3.51
C LEU A 139 -6.77 -7.60 4.09
N LYS A 140 -7.08 -7.46 5.35
CA LYS A 140 -7.02 -6.20 6.08
C LYS A 140 -5.60 -5.90 6.51
N VAL A 141 -5.11 -4.73 6.14
CA VAL A 141 -3.81 -4.19 6.48
C VAL A 141 -4.02 -2.84 7.18
N ASN A 142 -3.50 -2.69 8.40
CA ASN A 142 -3.76 -1.48 9.20
C ASN A 142 -3.03 -0.23 8.70
N ASN A 143 -2.00 -0.41 7.86
CA ASN A 143 -1.20 0.67 7.33
C ASN A 143 -0.67 0.28 5.93
N PRO A 144 -0.72 1.18 4.93
CA PRO A 144 -0.21 0.90 3.59
C PRO A 144 1.31 0.74 3.53
N ILE A 145 2.02 1.18 4.57
CA ILE A 145 3.48 0.99 4.69
C ILE A 145 3.74 -0.34 5.37
N LEU A 146 4.34 -1.27 4.63
CA LEU A 146 4.62 -2.62 5.08
C LEU A 146 6.09 -2.75 5.51
N THR A 147 6.32 -3.51 6.58
CA THR A 147 7.66 -4.00 6.90
C THR A 147 8.07 -5.12 5.94
N ASN A 148 9.36 -5.41 5.87
CA ASN A 148 9.84 -6.57 5.08
C ASN A 148 9.19 -7.87 5.56
N THR A 149 8.95 -8.02 6.86
CA THR A 149 8.27 -9.17 7.44
C THR A 149 6.82 -9.27 6.96
N ASP A 150 6.09 -8.14 6.93
CA ASP A 150 4.70 -8.12 6.44
C ASP A 150 4.62 -8.46 4.96
N LEU A 151 5.54 -7.95 4.15
CA LEU A 151 5.63 -8.30 2.74
C LEU A 151 5.92 -9.81 2.56
N MET A 152 6.79 -10.38 3.40
CA MET A 152 7.07 -11.82 3.37
C MET A 152 5.84 -12.65 3.78
N LYS A 153 5.03 -12.20 4.74
CA LYS A 153 3.77 -12.85 5.09
C LYS A 153 2.84 -12.91 3.90
N ILE A 154 2.68 -11.79 3.18
CA ILE A 154 1.82 -11.73 1.98
C ILE A 154 2.37 -12.64 0.90
N LYS A 155 3.68 -12.56 0.58
CA LYS A 155 4.30 -13.39 -0.46
C LYS A 155 4.18 -14.89 -0.22
N ASN A 156 4.17 -15.31 1.04
CA ASN A 156 4.11 -16.73 1.41
C ASN A 156 2.71 -17.17 1.88
N MET A 157 1.73 -16.31 1.75
CA MET A 157 0.36 -16.60 2.16
C MET A 157 -0.19 -17.78 1.37
N LYS A 158 -0.69 -18.79 2.10
CA LYS A 158 -1.39 -19.96 1.56
C LYS A 158 -2.73 -20.06 2.27
N VAL A 159 -3.67 -19.27 1.83
CA VAL A 159 -5.01 -19.21 2.36
C VAL A 159 -5.98 -19.45 1.22
N ASP A 160 -6.98 -20.27 1.48
CA ASP A 160 -8.00 -20.59 0.48
C ASP A 160 -8.71 -19.30 0.01
N GLY A 161 -8.93 -19.21 -1.30
CA GLY A 161 -9.50 -18.02 -1.92
C GLY A 161 -8.50 -16.90 -2.24
N PHE A 162 -7.21 -17.03 -1.87
CA PHE A 162 -6.17 -16.08 -2.21
C PHE A 162 -5.08 -16.72 -3.08
N LYS A 163 -4.76 -16.08 -4.18
CA LYS A 163 -3.63 -16.41 -5.03
C LYS A 163 -2.63 -15.25 -4.98
N VAL A 164 -1.38 -15.55 -4.64
CA VAL A 164 -0.31 -14.56 -4.62
C VAL A 164 0.68 -14.86 -5.73
N GLU A 165 0.90 -13.89 -6.60
CA GLU A 165 1.93 -13.92 -7.64
C GLU A 165 2.91 -12.78 -7.44
N VAL A 166 4.20 -13.06 -7.62
CA VAL A 166 5.26 -12.07 -7.53
C VAL A 166 5.77 -11.78 -8.94
N ILE A 167 5.49 -10.59 -9.41
CA ILE A 167 5.93 -10.12 -10.73
C ILE A 167 7.18 -9.27 -10.53
N PRO A 168 8.36 -9.71 -11.01
CA PRO A 168 9.57 -8.91 -10.97
C PRO A 168 9.44 -7.73 -11.94
N THR A 169 9.70 -6.51 -11.43
CA THR A 169 9.66 -5.29 -12.25
C THR A 169 11.05 -4.84 -12.72
N THR A 170 12.09 -5.61 -12.39
CA THR A 170 13.46 -5.35 -12.82
C THR A 170 13.80 -6.20 -14.04
N TYR A 171 14.35 -5.59 -15.07
CA TYR A 171 14.83 -6.26 -16.26
C TYR A 171 16.18 -5.67 -16.71
N TYR A 172 16.94 -6.43 -17.46
CA TYR A 172 18.21 -5.94 -17.99
C TYR A 172 17.98 -5.15 -19.28
N LYS A 173 18.70 -4.04 -19.45
CA LYS A 173 18.66 -3.24 -20.67
C LYS A 173 18.96 -4.03 -21.95
N SER A 174 19.72 -5.13 -21.83
CA SER A 174 20.02 -6.05 -22.93
C SER A 174 18.89 -7.02 -23.27
N THR A 175 17.87 -7.11 -22.42
CA THR A 175 16.71 -7.98 -22.67
C THR A 175 15.76 -7.28 -23.64
N SER A 176 15.29 -7.97 -24.68
CA SER A 176 14.25 -7.40 -25.55
C SER A 176 12.96 -7.18 -24.79
N LEU A 177 12.13 -6.23 -25.25
CA LEU A 177 10.85 -5.92 -24.61
C LEU A 177 9.95 -7.15 -24.52
N GLU A 178 9.91 -7.97 -25.56
CA GLU A 178 9.12 -9.20 -25.60
C GLU A 178 9.54 -10.18 -24.49
N LYS A 179 10.84 -10.42 -24.32
CA LYS A 179 11.37 -11.26 -23.23
C LYS A 179 11.24 -10.67 -21.84
N ALA A 180 11.05 -9.37 -21.73
CA ALA A 180 10.85 -8.73 -20.43
C ALA A 180 9.38 -8.78 -19.99
N ILE A 181 8.46 -8.99 -20.93
CA ILE A 181 7.02 -9.11 -20.69
C ILE A 181 6.62 -10.55 -20.38
N GLU A 182 7.29 -11.54 -20.96
CA GLU A 182 7.14 -12.98 -20.63
C GLU A 182 7.60 -13.28 -19.20
#